data_07b3fe8a90a5ccb5f83ba2f5fbd08664
#
_entry.id   07b3fe8a90a5ccb5f83ba2f5fbd08664
#
_cell.length_a   1.000
_cell.length_b   1.000
_cell.length_c   1.000
_cell.angle_alpha   90.00
_cell.angle_beta   90.00
_cell.angle_gamma   90.00
#
_symmetry.space_group_name_H-M   'P 1'
#
loop_
_entity.id
_entity.type
_entity.pdbx_description
1 polymer ?
#
loop_
_entity_poly.entity_id
_entity_poly.type
_entity_poly.pdbx_seq_one_letter_code
_entity_poly.pdbx_strand_id
1 'polypeptide(L)'
;PCTGTTVHTKHYIKRATKMSKKRSCRTASETLEWINAIHDFLKPYKPLLTSHVVNFFTDKLWESVDEQWIDCLRHEPISNLLQIPSGVIQDYWPCSLNEFVLTLGSLVFPREPADLQRVEVLAAVITSITKSAGAKIVIDVGSGQGYLAQVLSFQYQLSVVAIDASSHHGTVTSARAKRIKKHYVAKMRGLQSGNQHLNEPQTVTCCVLSSDSLKTLSRTLSCTSTDPSDRICLDGHSIQGVGEDFGEQQSMSNNPKKESSLVLAGLHACGDLSVSMLRTFVESEEVKAIVSVGCCYNLLTEEDHPENTSPPCGFPLSNGVSLSGLFLGRNARDLACQSAERWRSLTEVAALQNFELHAFRAAFQMVLCKYYPKVLHTTPAIGRQGKALRRQQLMKSLQIRQQVKDSTPCIPVDASIENHNTRSCATLKTGDIGKYWNHTFNESPRAGKTFSPTTGVDMSSITKCPDVEYTLFEKYCNSGLERLGLQPLEEIDLFEIWMEAKPFAELVGPYWSLRAALGPVVETLLLLDRLLFLQECGDSVEAIMLPLFDPALSPRNVAIVARKI
;
A
#
# COMPACT_ATOMS: atom_id res chain seq x y z
N PRO A 1 -9.09 14.56 49.15
CA PRO A 1 -8.38 13.34 49.36
C PRO A 1 -8.86 12.30 48.33
N CYS A 2 -8.15 12.25 47.19
CA CYS A 2 -8.42 11.28 46.14
C CYS A 2 -7.34 10.20 46.16
N THR A 3 -7.46 9.23 47.06
CA THR A 3 -6.51 8.10 47.18
C THR A 3 -7.05 6.80 46.56
N GLY A 4 -8.23 6.85 45.88
CA GLY A 4 -8.84 5.66 45.27
C GLY A 4 -8.41 5.33 43.82
N THR A 5 -7.88 6.30 43.09
CA THR A 5 -7.67 6.19 41.62
C THR A 5 -6.43 5.34 41.25
N THR A 6 -5.38 5.38 42.07
CA THR A 6 -4.09 4.69 41.79
C THR A 6 -4.15 3.17 41.93
N VAL A 7 -5.08 2.65 42.71
CA VAL A 7 -5.23 1.20 42.93
C VAL A 7 -5.98 0.53 41.81
N HIS A 8 -7.02 1.21 41.25
CA HIS A 8 -7.79 0.69 40.11
C HIS A 8 -6.96 0.61 38.86
N THR A 9 -6.15 1.63 38.55
CA THR A 9 -5.28 1.64 37.35
C THR A 9 -4.22 0.53 37.42
N LYS A 10 -3.61 0.30 38.56
CA LYS A 10 -2.67 -0.82 38.75
C LYS A 10 -3.34 -2.20 38.63
N HIS A 11 -4.61 -2.32 39.00
CA HIS A 11 -5.36 -3.57 38.86
C HIS A 11 -5.74 -3.79 37.37
N TYR A 12 -6.09 -2.73 36.64
CA TYR A 12 -6.39 -2.78 35.19
C TYR A 12 -5.14 -3.10 34.37
N ILE A 13 -4.03 -2.45 34.65
CA ILE A 13 -2.74 -2.77 33.98
C ILE A 13 -2.32 -4.22 34.27
N LYS A 14 -2.48 -4.73 35.49
CA LYS A 14 -2.25 -6.15 35.82
C LYS A 14 -3.25 -7.07 35.12
N ARG A 15 -4.49 -6.66 34.90
CA ARG A 15 -5.50 -7.45 34.19
C ARG A 15 -5.23 -7.44 32.67
N ALA A 16 -4.85 -6.30 32.09
CA ALA A 16 -4.43 -6.15 30.70
C ALA A 16 -3.13 -6.92 30.40
N THR A 17 -2.13 -6.87 31.33
CA THR A 17 -0.91 -7.70 31.22
C THR A 17 -1.19 -9.19 31.42
N LYS A 18 -2.22 -9.56 32.19
CA LYS A 18 -2.64 -10.96 32.36
C LYS A 18 -3.49 -11.45 31.17
N MET A 19 -4.17 -10.54 30.45
CA MET A 19 -4.89 -10.82 29.17
C MET A 19 -3.98 -10.82 27.95
N SER A 20 -2.77 -10.25 28.04
CA SER A 20 -1.72 -10.35 27.01
C SER A 20 -1.08 -11.74 27.00
N LYS A 21 -1.88 -12.79 26.87
CA LYS A 21 -1.37 -14.04 26.31
C LYS A 21 -0.94 -13.71 24.88
N LYS A 22 0.37 -13.77 24.65
CA LYS A 22 0.94 -13.64 23.30
C LYS A 22 0.19 -14.64 22.42
N ARG A 23 -0.66 -14.14 21.50
CA ARG A 23 -1.47 -15.01 20.63
C ARG A 23 -0.55 -15.82 19.74
N SER A 24 -0.92 -17.06 19.49
CA SER A 24 -0.20 -17.96 18.59
C SER A 24 -0.98 -18.11 17.28
N CYS A 25 -0.29 -18.35 16.18
CA CYS A 25 -0.84 -18.70 14.87
C CYS A 25 -0.05 -19.83 14.23
N ARG A 26 0.40 -20.79 15.05
CA ARG A 26 1.19 -21.94 14.59
C ARG A 26 0.32 -23.01 13.94
N THR A 27 -0.94 -23.12 14.33
CA THR A 27 -1.91 -24.07 13.80
C THR A 27 -3.11 -23.34 13.23
N ALA A 28 -3.85 -23.99 12.34
CA ALA A 28 -5.09 -23.44 11.76
C ALA A 28 -6.11 -23.07 12.85
N SER A 29 -6.24 -23.90 13.90
CA SER A 29 -7.15 -23.64 15.02
C SER A 29 -6.76 -22.36 15.78
N GLU A 30 -5.49 -22.19 16.13
CA GLU A 30 -5.00 -20.98 16.82
C GLU A 30 -5.18 -19.73 15.94
N THR A 31 -4.93 -19.85 14.63
CA THR A 31 -5.10 -18.76 13.68
C THR A 31 -6.56 -18.35 13.57
N LEU A 32 -7.48 -19.31 13.46
CA LEU A 32 -8.92 -19.06 13.41
C LEU A 32 -9.45 -18.44 14.71
N GLU A 33 -8.96 -18.91 15.87
CA GLU A 33 -9.30 -18.32 17.17
C GLU A 33 -8.89 -16.85 17.25
N TRP A 34 -7.70 -16.51 16.72
CA TRP A 34 -7.23 -15.12 16.66
C TRP A 34 -8.08 -14.28 15.71
N ILE A 35 -8.42 -14.79 14.54
CA ILE A 35 -9.33 -14.15 13.58
C ILE A 35 -10.68 -13.86 14.21
N ASN A 36 -11.29 -14.85 14.90
CA ASN A 36 -12.57 -14.68 15.58
C ASN A 36 -12.51 -13.61 16.68
N ALA A 37 -11.42 -13.56 17.45
CA ALA A 37 -11.22 -12.52 18.44
C ALA A 37 -11.10 -11.12 17.83
N ILE A 38 -10.45 -10.98 16.67
CA ILE A 38 -10.41 -9.72 15.92
C ILE A 38 -11.81 -9.37 15.40
N HIS A 39 -12.52 -10.33 14.83
CA HIS A 39 -13.86 -10.11 14.32
C HIS A 39 -14.82 -9.62 15.41
N ASP A 40 -14.85 -10.30 16.56
CA ASP A 40 -15.70 -9.90 17.67
C ASP A 40 -15.36 -8.54 18.22
N PHE A 41 -14.06 -8.21 18.28
CA PHE A 41 -13.60 -6.88 18.68
C PHE A 41 -14.03 -5.80 17.67
N LEU A 42 -13.97 -6.05 16.35
CA LEU A 42 -14.27 -5.06 15.34
C LEU A 42 -15.77 -4.77 15.16
N LYS A 43 -16.66 -5.71 15.56
CA LYS A 43 -18.12 -5.58 15.40
C LYS A 43 -18.69 -4.24 15.90
N PRO A 44 -18.44 -3.80 17.15
CA PRO A 44 -19.00 -2.55 17.66
C PRO A 44 -18.41 -1.31 16.96
N TYR A 45 -17.23 -1.41 16.34
CA TYR A 45 -16.54 -0.31 15.65
C TYR A 45 -16.76 -0.30 14.14
N LYS A 46 -17.77 -1.05 13.65
CA LYS A 46 -18.12 -1.10 12.22
C LYS A 46 -18.29 0.32 11.60
N PRO A 47 -18.95 1.29 12.25
CA PRO A 47 -19.04 2.66 11.72
C PRO A 47 -17.66 3.30 11.47
N LEU A 48 -16.72 3.17 12.40
CA LEU A 48 -15.34 3.66 12.23
C LEU A 48 -14.61 3.00 11.06
N LEU A 49 -14.85 1.72 10.81
CA LEU A 49 -14.22 0.95 9.73
C LEU A 49 -14.78 1.33 8.36
N THR A 50 -16.11 1.38 8.23
CA THR A 50 -16.80 1.44 6.94
C THR A 50 -17.08 2.85 6.45
N SER A 51 -17.10 3.85 7.34
CA SER A 51 -17.40 5.23 6.98
C SER A 51 -16.38 5.80 6.00
N HIS A 52 -16.87 6.54 5.01
CA HIS A 52 -16.02 7.30 4.12
C HIS A 52 -15.71 8.66 4.75
N VAL A 53 -14.45 8.89 5.06
CA VAL A 53 -14.03 10.07 5.85
C VAL A 53 -14.31 11.43 5.24
N VAL A 54 -14.55 11.50 3.93
CA VAL A 54 -14.99 12.76 3.31
C VAL A 54 -16.40 13.15 3.76
N ASN A 55 -17.19 12.19 4.21
CA ASN A 55 -18.54 12.42 4.72
C ASN A 55 -18.55 12.81 6.21
N PHE A 56 -17.42 13.19 6.79
CA PHE A 56 -17.31 13.46 8.23
C PHE A 56 -18.40 14.42 8.73
N PHE A 57 -18.65 15.53 8.02
CA PHE A 57 -19.68 16.49 8.40
C PHE A 57 -21.08 16.10 7.89
N THR A 58 -21.20 15.60 6.65
CA THR A 58 -22.51 15.24 6.08
C THR A 58 -23.20 14.12 6.84
N ASP A 59 -22.42 13.11 7.28
CA ASP A 59 -22.94 11.94 8.00
C ASP A 59 -22.73 12.06 9.51
N LYS A 60 -22.22 13.19 10.00
CA LYS A 60 -21.93 13.45 11.42
C LYS A 60 -21.17 12.30 12.09
N LEU A 61 -20.07 11.88 11.46
CA LEU A 61 -19.38 10.63 11.82
C LEU A 61 -18.90 10.58 13.28
N TRP A 62 -18.67 11.72 13.93
CA TRP A 62 -18.32 11.79 15.35
C TRP A 62 -19.41 11.25 16.28
N GLU A 63 -20.69 11.28 15.89
CA GLU A 63 -21.80 10.72 16.68
C GLU A 63 -21.75 9.19 16.77
N SER A 64 -20.96 8.54 15.90
CA SER A 64 -20.71 7.08 15.94
C SER A 64 -19.65 6.64 16.96
N VAL A 65 -19.01 7.60 17.64
CA VAL A 65 -18.00 7.37 18.66
C VAL A 65 -18.62 7.65 20.03
N ASP A 66 -18.19 6.93 21.06
CA ASP A 66 -18.58 7.17 22.44
C ASP A 66 -18.36 8.65 22.81
N GLU A 67 -19.39 9.32 23.35
CA GLU A 67 -19.38 10.73 23.68
C GLU A 67 -18.25 11.09 24.66
N GLN A 68 -18.03 10.23 25.67
CA GLN A 68 -16.95 10.46 26.64
C GLN A 68 -15.56 10.38 25.99
N TRP A 69 -15.40 9.56 24.95
CA TRP A 69 -14.15 9.48 24.21
C TRP A 69 -13.92 10.75 23.39
N ILE A 70 -14.93 11.18 22.64
CA ILE A 70 -14.82 12.39 21.81
C ILE A 70 -14.55 13.61 22.68
N ASP A 71 -15.25 13.78 23.79
CA ASP A 71 -15.06 14.92 24.69
C ASP A 71 -13.68 14.92 25.34
N CYS A 72 -13.20 13.75 25.75
CA CYS A 72 -11.85 13.60 26.27
C CYS A 72 -10.80 13.94 25.20
N LEU A 73 -10.92 13.34 24.01
CA LEU A 73 -9.91 13.44 22.95
C LEU A 73 -9.95 14.82 22.24
N ARG A 74 -11.04 15.56 22.28
CA ARG A 74 -11.16 16.93 21.77
C ARG A 74 -10.11 17.86 22.37
N HIS A 75 -9.81 17.69 23.66
CA HIS A 75 -8.90 18.55 24.40
C HIS A 75 -7.47 17.96 24.54
N GLU A 76 -7.23 16.79 23.92
CA GLU A 76 -5.94 16.14 23.98
C GLU A 76 -4.86 16.86 23.14
N PRO A 77 -3.63 16.93 23.67
CA PRO A 77 -2.49 17.34 22.86
C PRO A 77 -2.34 16.45 21.62
N ILE A 78 -1.97 17.05 20.51
CA ILE A 78 -1.80 16.34 19.24
C ILE A 78 -0.79 15.19 19.35
N SER A 79 0.28 15.40 20.14
CA SER A 79 1.25 14.35 20.45
C SER A 79 0.62 13.09 21.03
N ASN A 80 -0.41 13.21 21.86
CA ASN A 80 -1.13 12.08 22.44
C ASN A 80 -2.04 11.43 21.40
N LEU A 81 -2.77 12.22 20.60
CA LEU A 81 -3.59 11.70 19.50
C LEU A 81 -2.78 10.88 18.50
N LEU A 82 -1.55 11.31 18.20
CA LEU A 82 -0.66 10.59 17.28
C LEU A 82 -0.15 9.26 17.83
N GLN A 83 -0.20 9.06 19.15
CA GLN A 83 0.28 7.84 19.80
C GLN A 83 -0.82 6.78 19.98
N ILE A 84 -2.11 7.14 19.87
CA ILE A 84 -3.23 6.18 19.97
C ILE A 84 -3.05 4.97 19.05
N PRO A 85 -2.70 5.13 17.75
CA PRO A 85 -2.48 3.98 16.86
C PRO A 85 -1.30 3.07 17.25
N SER A 86 -0.41 3.55 18.11
CA SER A 86 0.72 2.77 18.65
C SER A 86 0.41 2.11 19.99
N GLY A 87 -0.83 2.21 20.48
CA GLY A 87 -1.25 1.57 21.71
C GLY A 87 -0.90 2.32 23.01
N VAL A 88 -0.52 3.61 22.91
CA VAL A 88 -0.22 4.44 24.09
C VAL A 88 -1.50 4.96 24.72
N ILE A 89 -1.64 4.82 26.02
CA ILE A 89 -2.79 5.25 26.83
C ILE A 89 -2.38 6.35 27.82
N GLN A 90 -3.38 7.06 28.35
CA GLN A 90 -3.20 8.05 29.42
C GLN A 90 -4.03 7.64 30.63
N ASP A 91 -3.49 7.85 31.84
CA ASP A 91 -4.15 7.44 33.09
C ASP A 91 -5.47 8.19 33.34
N TYR A 92 -5.63 9.39 32.80
CA TYR A 92 -6.82 10.23 32.96
C TYR A 92 -7.89 10.01 31.88
N TRP A 93 -7.62 9.16 30.88
CA TRP A 93 -8.62 8.84 29.87
C TRP A 93 -9.73 7.95 30.44
N PRO A 94 -10.94 7.98 29.84
CA PRO A 94 -11.99 7.03 30.17
C PRO A 94 -11.49 5.59 30.15
N CYS A 95 -11.91 4.80 31.14
CA CYS A 95 -11.47 3.40 31.23
C CYS A 95 -11.81 2.60 29.96
N SER A 96 -12.97 2.85 29.35
CA SER A 96 -13.40 2.22 28.10
C SER A 96 -12.48 2.56 26.92
N LEU A 97 -11.99 3.80 26.84
CA LEU A 97 -11.02 4.20 25.79
C LEU A 97 -9.67 3.51 26.01
N ASN A 98 -9.18 3.48 27.24
CA ASN A 98 -7.94 2.78 27.55
C ASN A 98 -8.05 1.27 27.26
N GLU A 99 -9.19 0.64 27.57
CA GLU A 99 -9.45 -0.76 27.26
C GLU A 99 -9.48 -1.00 25.73
N PHE A 100 -10.11 -0.11 24.96
CA PHE A 100 -10.09 -0.14 23.49
C PHE A 100 -8.65 -0.14 22.97
N VAL A 101 -7.83 0.84 23.39
CA VAL A 101 -6.45 0.99 22.90
C VAL A 101 -5.56 -0.20 23.30
N LEU A 102 -5.69 -0.71 24.52
CA LEU A 102 -4.94 -1.89 24.99
C LEU A 102 -5.36 -3.17 24.26
N THR A 103 -6.65 -3.33 24.01
CA THR A 103 -7.18 -4.50 23.27
C THR A 103 -6.68 -4.50 21.84
N LEU A 104 -6.67 -3.34 21.16
CA LEU A 104 -6.04 -3.20 19.83
C LEU A 104 -4.61 -3.72 19.84
N GLY A 105 -3.79 -3.26 20.79
CA GLY A 105 -2.39 -3.70 20.90
C GLY A 105 -2.24 -5.21 21.07
N SER A 106 -3.19 -5.86 21.79
CA SER A 106 -3.18 -7.32 22.02
C SER A 106 -3.59 -8.14 20.78
N LEU A 107 -4.29 -7.52 19.82
CA LEU A 107 -4.79 -8.15 18.61
C LEU A 107 -3.86 -7.98 17.40
N VAL A 108 -2.93 -7.03 17.44
CA VAL A 108 -1.97 -6.77 16.37
C VAL A 108 -0.86 -7.81 16.36
N PHE A 109 -0.50 -8.30 15.17
CA PHE A 109 0.66 -9.16 15.00
C PHE A 109 1.96 -8.41 15.36
N PRO A 110 2.82 -8.97 16.25
CA PRO A 110 4.06 -8.33 16.67
C PRO A 110 5.01 -8.09 15.51
N ARG A 111 5.54 -6.86 15.41
CA ARG A 111 6.41 -6.42 14.31
C ARG A 111 7.73 -5.88 14.86
N GLU A 112 8.46 -6.73 15.57
CA GLU A 112 9.79 -6.34 16.05
C GLU A 112 10.72 -6.15 14.84
N PRO A 113 11.51 -5.06 14.80
CA PRO A 113 12.41 -4.79 13.69
C PRO A 113 13.54 -5.80 13.63
N ALA A 114 13.87 -6.25 12.40
CA ALA A 114 15.13 -6.94 12.14
C ALA A 114 16.22 -5.90 11.82
N ASP A 115 17.44 -6.11 12.33
CA ASP A 115 18.57 -5.16 12.22
C ASP A 115 19.16 -4.96 10.80
N LEU A 116 18.50 -5.43 9.74
CA LEU A 116 19.07 -5.50 8.39
C LEU A 116 18.31 -4.62 7.38
N GLN A 117 18.97 -4.26 6.29
CA GLN A 117 18.40 -3.46 5.20
C GLN A 117 17.32 -4.24 4.41
N ARG A 118 16.29 -3.52 3.93
CA ARG A 118 15.01 -4.05 3.43
C ARG A 118 15.09 -5.17 2.39
N VAL A 119 15.81 -4.94 1.27
CA VAL A 119 15.84 -5.90 0.14
C VAL A 119 16.77 -7.07 0.45
N GLU A 120 17.84 -6.83 1.20
CA GLU A 120 18.86 -7.85 1.53
C GLU A 120 18.32 -8.89 2.50
N VAL A 121 17.51 -8.48 3.49
CA VAL A 121 16.84 -9.42 4.42
C VAL A 121 15.91 -10.35 3.67
N LEU A 122 15.05 -9.79 2.82
CA LEU A 122 14.13 -10.59 2.01
C LEU A 122 14.90 -11.54 1.07
N ALA A 123 15.96 -11.04 0.42
CA ALA A 123 16.78 -11.86 -0.46
C ALA A 123 17.50 -13.01 0.29
N ALA A 124 17.94 -12.76 1.54
CA ALA A 124 18.52 -13.80 2.39
C ALA A 124 17.48 -14.87 2.75
N VAL A 125 16.26 -14.47 3.14
CA VAL A 125 15.16 -15.41 3.43
C VAL A 125 14.79 -16.22 2.19
N ILE A 126 14.63 -15.58 1.02
CA ILE A 126 14.35 -16.28 -0.25
C ILE A 126 15.47 -17.27 -0.56
N THR A 127 16.72 -16.88 -0.39
CA THR A 127 17.86 -17.75 -0.65
C THR A 127 17.86 -18.96 0.28
N SER A 128 17.58 -18.75 1.57
CA SER A 128 17.50 -19.84 2.56
C SER A 128 16.39 -20.83 2.21
N ILE A 129 15.18 -20.32 1.93
CA ILE A 129 14.03 -21.18 1.57
C ILE A 129 14.26 -21.90 0.24
N THR A 130 14.86 -21.24 -0.74
CA THR A 130 15.20 -21.83 -2.04
C THR A 130 16.14 -23.02 -1.88
N LYS A 131 17.17 -22.87 -1.03
CA LYS A 131 18.10 -23.96 -0.71
C LYS A 131 17.41 -25.10 0.04
N SER A 132 16.61 -24.79 1.06
CA SER A 132 15.91 -25.80 1.88
C SER A 132 14.85 -26.57 1.08
N ALA A 133 14.21 -25.94 0.11
CA ALA A 133 13.24 -26.56 -0.80
C ALA A 133 13.90 -27.28 -1.99
N GLY A 134 15.23 -27.26 -2.12
CA GLY A 134 15.95 -27.84 -3.26
C GLY A 134 15.55 -27.20 -4.59
N ALA A 135 15.02 -25.97 -4.58
CA ALA A 135 14.54 -25.31 -5.76
C ALA A 135 15.69 -24.71 -6.59
N LYS A 136 15.49 -24.63 -7.91
CA LYS A 136 16.51 -24.18 -8.86
C LYS A 136 16.28 -22.77 -9.37
N ILE A 137 15.02 -22.35 -9.44
CA ILE A 137 14.62 -21.10 -10.06
C ILE A 137 13.75 -20.31 -9.06
N VAL A 138 14.02 -19.03 -8.93
CA VAL A 138 13.18 -18.07 -8.19
C VAL A 138 12.42 -17.22 -9.20
N ILE A 139 11.11 -17.09 -9.01
CA ILE A 139 10.24 -16.23 -9.80
C ILE A 139 9.90 -15.01 -8.96
N ASP A 140 10.41 -13.83 -9.34
CA ASP A 140 10.11 -12.53 -8.73
C ASP A 140 8.84 -11.96 -9.36
N VAL A 141 7.71 -12.12 -8.66
CA VAL A 141 6.36 -11.77 -9.14
C VAL A 141 6.03 -10.32 -8.81
N GLY A 142 5.60 -9.56 -9.82
CA GLY A 142 5.42 -8.11 -9.68
C GLY A 142 6.75 -7.39 -9.48
N SER A 143 7.78 -7.83 -10.23
CA SER A 143 9.18 -7.41 -10.06
C SER A 143 9.41 -5.90 -10.24
N GLY A 144 8.49 -5.18 -10.90
CA GLY A 144 8.61 -3.76 -11.15
C GLY A 144 9.92 -3.40 -11.85
N GLN A 145 10.76 -2.62 -11.18
CA GLN A 145 12.08 -2.24 -11.70
C GLN A 145 13.20 -3.29 -11.43
N GLY A 146 12.84 -4.47 -10.93
CA GLY A 146 13.73 -5.62 -10.77
C GLY A 146 14.79 -5.50 -9.68
N TYR A 147 14.58 -4.70 -8.63
CA TYR A 147 15.55 -4.55 -7.55
C TYR A 147 15.83 -5.87 -6.83
N LEU A 148 14.77 -6.61 -6.47
CA LEU A 148 14.89 -7.89 -5.80
C LEU A 148 15.54 -8.94 -6.71
N ALA A 149 15.07 -9.05 -7.96
CA ALA A 149 15.63 -9.96 -8.95
C ALA A 149 17.15 -9.77 -9.14
N GLN A 150 17.61 -8.52 -9.15
CA GLN A 150 19.04 -8.21 -9.30
C GLN A 150 19.86 -8.61 -8.09
N VAL A 151 19.38 -8.35 -6.87
CA VAL A 151 20.07 -8.78 -5.64
C VAL A 151 20.17 -10.31 -5.59
N LEU A 152 19.07 -11.02 -5.87
CA LEU A 152 19.04 -12.47 -5.89
C LEU A 152 20.00 -13.05 -6.95
N SER A 153 20.03 -12.48 -8.16
CA SER A 153 20.89 -12.98 -9.24
C SER A 153 22.36 -12.64 -9.02
N PHE A 154 22.71 -11.39 -8.72
CA PHE A 154 24.11 -10.94 -8.68
C PHE A 154 24.79 -11.19 -7.33
N GLN A 155 24.07 -11.01 -6.22
CA GLN A 155 24.66 -11.17 -4.89
C GLN A 155 24.55 -12.60 -4.38
N TYR A 156 23.41 -13.27 -4.65
CA TYR A 156 23.15 -14.63 -4.18
C TYR A 156 23.32 -15.70 -5.26
N GLN A 157 23.65 -15.32 -6.50
CA GLN A 157 23.92 -16.20 -7.64
C GLN A 157 22.77 -17.18 -7.95
N LEU A 158 21.52 -16.77 -7.67
CA LEU A 158 20.34 -17.57 -7.99
C LEU A 158 19.91 -17.38 -9.45
N SER A 159 19.31 -18.41 -10.03
CA SER A 159 18.60 -18.28 -11.31
C SER A 159 17.25 -17.60 -11.04
N VAL A 160 17.01 -16.42 -11.62
CA VAL A 160 15.85 -15.59 -11.34
C VAL A 160 15.10 -15.23 -12.61
N VAL A 161 13.77 -15.37 -12.56
CA VAL A 161 12.85 -14.87 -13.59
C VAL A 161 12.00 -13.76 -12.97
N ALA A 162 12.13 -12.57 -13.51
CA ALA A 162 11.39 -11.39 -13.09
C ALA A 162 10.11 -11.24 -13.94
N ILE A 163 8.95 -11.37 -13.31
CA ILE A 163 7.64 -11.28 -13.97
C ILE A 163 6.96 -9.98 -13.60
N ASP A 164 6.48 -9.22 -14.60
CA ASP A 164 5.67 -8.02 -14.40
C ASP A 164 4.65 -7.87 -15.53
N ALA A 165 3.48 -7.28 -15.22
CA ALA A 165 2.45 -7.01 -16.21
C ALA A 165 2.84 -5.90 -17.21
N SER A 166 3.82 -5.07 -16.85
CA SER A 166 4.31 -3.97 -17.69
C SER A 166 5.57 -4.36 -18.45
N SER A 167 5.50 -4.41 -19.76
CA SER A 167 6.66 -4.62 -20.65
C SER A 167 7.74 -3.54 -20.46
N HIS A 168 7.33 -2.32 -20.09
CA HIS A 168 8.26 -1.25 -19.77
C HIS A 168 9.14 -1.61 -18.55
N HIS A 169 8.56 -2.21 -17.52
CA HIS A 169 9.33 -2.68 -16.35
C HIS A 169 10.34 -3.75 -16.74
N GLY A 170 9.98 -4.71 -17.57
CA GLY A 170 10.91 -5.71 -18.08
C GLY A 170 12.09 -5.08 -18.83
N THR A 171 11.83 -4.08 -19.68
CA THR A 171 12.88 -3.33 -20.40
C THR A 171 13.83 -2.60 -19.42
N VAL A 172 13.28 -1.93 -18.41
CA VAL A 172 14.08 -1.22 -17.37
C VAL A 172 14.91 -2.21 -16.56
N THR A 173 14.33 -3.33 -16.14
CA THR A 173 15.01 -4.40 -15.39
C THR A 173 16.18 -4.96 -16.18
N SER A 174 15.98 -5.32 -17.46
CA SER A 174 17.03 -5.84 -18.34
C SER A 174 18.16 -4.83 -18.58
N ALA A 175 17.80 -3.56 -18.85
CA ALA A 175 18.80 -2.50 -19.05
C ALA A 175 19.63 -2.24 -17.77
N ARG A 176 19.01 -2.32 -16.60
CA ARG A 176 19.70 -2.20 -15.31
C ARG A 176 20.60 -3.40 -15.03
N ALA A 177 20.12 -4.61 -15.27
CA ALA A 177 20.89 -5.83 -15.10
C ALA A 177 22.18 -5.80 -15.94
N LYS A 178 22.10 -5.40 -17.21
CA LYS A 178 23.27 -5.23 -18.09
C LYS A 178 24.30 -4.23 -17.54
N ARG A 179 23.84 -3.10 -16.94
CA ARG A 179 24.73 -2.12 -16.31
C ARG A 179 25.40 -2.69 -15.06
N ILE A 180 24.66 -3.34 -14.21
CA ILE A 180 25.15 -3.97 -12.98
C ILE A 180 26.17 -5.06 -13.32
N LYS A 181 25.88 -5.92 -14.29
CA LYS A 181 26.80 -6.95 -14.75
C LYS A 181 28.15 -6.37 -15.19
N LYS A 182 28.13 -5.30 -16.00
CA LYS A 182 29.37 -4.60 -16.41
C LYS A 182 30.19 -4.13 -15.20
N HIS A 183 29.52 -3.58 -14.17
CA HIS A 183 30.18 -3.14 -12.94
C HIS A 183 30.79 -4.32 -12.15
N TYR A 184 30.06 -5.40 -11.98
CA TYR A 184 30.55 -6.61 -11.28
C TYR A 184 31.71 -7.28 -12.03
N VAL A 185 31.64 -7.40 -13.36
CA VAL A 185 32.73 -7.93 -14.19
C VAL A 185 33.98 -7.07 -14.07
N ALA A 186 33.85 -5.74 -14.10
CA ALA A 186 34.98 -4.83 -13.92
C ALA A 186 35.64 -4.99 -12.54
N LYS A 187 34.82 -5.13 -11.48
CA LYS A 187 35.30 -5.36 -10.11
C LYS A 187 36.01 -6.70 -9.96
N MET A 188 35.50 -7.77 -10.58
CA MET A 188 36.11 -9.10 -10.53
C MET A 188 37.44 -9.18 -11.29
N ARG A 189 37.57 -8.49 -12.43
CA ARG A 189 38.85 -8.39 -13.16
C ARG A 189 39.97 -7.79 -12.29
N GLY A 190 39.63 -6.83 -11.42
CA GLY A 190 40.59 -6.25 -10.48
C GLY A 190 41.00 -7.18 -9.33
N LEU A 191 40.26 -8.27 -9.07
CA LEU A 191 40.50 -9.21 -7.97
C LEU A 191 41.15 -10.53 -8.40
N GLN A 192 41.59 -10.66 -9.67
CA GLN A 192 42.16 -11.94 -10.24
C GLN A 192 41.29 -13.20 -9.98
N SER A 193 40.02 -13.00 -9.67
CA SER A 193 39.07 -14.10 -9.51
C SER A 193 38.65 -14.61 -10.89
N GLY A 194 38.88 -15.93 -11.13
CA GLY A 194 38.61 -16.55 -12.42
C GLY A 194 37.20 -16.31 -12.95
N ASN A 195 36.96 -16.64 -14.20
CA ASN A 195 35.76 -16.40 -15.01
C ASN A 195 34.48 -16.99 -14.34
N GLN A 196 33.96 -16.34 -13.28
CA GLN A 196 32.66 -16.73 -12.70
C GLN A 196 31.56 -16.24 -13.63
N HIS A 197 30.74 -17.16 -14.09
CA HIS A 197 29.54 -16.86 -14.86
C HIS A 197 28.53 -16.15 -13.94
N LEU A 198 28.27 -14.86 -14.19
CA LEU A 198 27.29 -14.09 -13.45
C LEU A 198 25.89 -14.37 -14.01
N ASN A 199 24.99 -14.83 -13.16
CA ASN A 199 23.59 -15.01 -13.52
C ASN A 199 22.93 -13.65 -13.75
N GLU A 200 22.28 -13.47 -14.89
CA GLU A 200 21.40 -12.31 -15.15
C GLU A 200 19.95 -12.71 -14.91
N PRO A 201 19.11 -11.84 -14.29
CA PRO A 201 17.70 -12.13 -14.19
C PRO A 201 17.06 -12.09 -15.58
N GLN A 202 16.28 -13.10 -15.91
CA GLN A 202 15.45 -13.12 -17.10
C GLN A 202 14.18 -12.31 -16.85
N THR A 203 13.60 -11.66 -17.86
CA THR A 203 12.39 -10.84 -17.72
C THR A 203 11.27 -11.39 -18.61
N VAL A 204 10.08 -11.53 -18.02
CA VAL A 204 8.88 -12.02 -18.71
C VAL A 204 7.74 -11.03 -18.47
N THR A 205 7.01 -10.68 -19.51
CA THR A 205 5.77 -9.92 -19.39
C THR A 205 4.60 -10.89 -19.27
N CYS A 206 3.90 -10.83 -18.13
CA CYS A 206 2.75 -11.68 -17.85
C CYS A 206 1.74 -10.93 -16.98
N CYS A 207 0.48 -10.86 -17.41
CA CYS A 207 -0.60 -10.18 -16.71
C CYS A 207 -1.33 -11.08 -15.72
N VAL A 208 -1.33 -12.40 -15.95
CA VAL A 208 -2.05 -13.38 -15.14
C VAL A 208 -1.07 -14.45 -14.65
N LEU A 209 -0.95 -14.56 -13.32
CA LEU A 209 -0.21 -15.65 -12.69
C LEU A 209 -1.15 -16.84 -12.45
N SER A 210 -0.89 -17.97 -13.10
CA SER A 210 -1.64 -19.22 -12.93
C SER A 210 -0.71 -20.41 -12.98
N SER A 211 -1.19 -21.57 -12.53
CA SER A 211 -0.46 -22.84 -12.62
C SER A 211 -0.06 -23.16 -14.07
N ASP A 212 -0.94 -22.89 -15.03
CA ASP A 212 -0.67 -23.17 -16.45
C ASP A 212 0.34 -22.19 -17.05
N SER A 213 0.30 -20.90 -16.67
CA SER A 213 1.32 -19.93 -17.10
C SER A 213 2.70 -20.31 -16.55
N LEU A 214 2.78 -20.84 -15.31
CA LEU A 214 4.04 -21.32 -14.74
C LEU A 214 4.55 -22.59 -15.41
N LYS A 215 3.69 -23.55 -15.75
CA LYS A 215 4.06 -24.76 -16.51
C LYS A 215 4.63 -24.38 -17.88
N THR A 216 3.99 -23.44 -18.56
CA THR A 216 4.46 -22.94 -19.85
C THR A 216 5.82 -22.27 -19.73
N LEU A 217 5.98 -21.40 -18.72
CA LEU A 217 7.24 -20.74 -18.42
C LEU A 217 8.36 -21.74 -18.10
N SER A 218 8.06 -22.73 -17.26
CA SER A 218 8.99 -23.78 -16.88
C SER A 218 9.48 -24.60 -18.08
N ARG A 219 8.58 -24.96 -19.01
CA ARG A 219 8.92 -25.65 -20.26
C ARG A 219 9.80 -24.79 -21.15
N THR A 220 9.47 -23.50 -21.32
CA THR A 220 10.23 -22.57 -22.15
C THR A 220 11.65 -22.38 -21.59
N LEU A 221 11.79 -22.22 -20.26
CA LEU A 221 13.08 -22.08 -19.60
C LEU A 221 13.95 -23.36 -19.73
N SER A 222 13.32 -24.52 -19.82
CA SER A 222 14.02 -25.81 -20.02
C SER A 222 14.48 -26.01 -21.46
N CYS A 223 13.85 -25.34 -22.44
CA CYS A 223 14.16 -25.46 -23.87
C CYS A 223 15.18 -24.43 -24.38
N THR A 224 15.39 -23.30 -23.68
CA THR A 224 16.29 -22.23 -24.13
C THR A 224 17.74 -22.50 -23.76
N SER A 225 18.40 -23.38 -24.50
CA SER A 225 19.88 -23.47 -24.52
C SER A 225 20.52 -22.61 -25.63
N THR A 226 19.77 -21.93 -26.48
CA THR A 226 20.32 -21.17 -27.63
C THR A 226 19.41 -20.01 -28.00
N ASP A 227 19.83 -18.81 -27.69
CA ASP A 227 19.55 -17.48 -28.17
C ASP A 227 18.81 -16.50 -27.21
N PRO A 228 19.45 -15.34 -26.87
CA PRO A 228 18.91 -14.40 -25.88
C PRO A 228 17.94 -13.34 -26.42
N SER A 229 17.51 -13.40 -27.68
CA SER A 229 16.76 -12.31 -28.33
C SER A 229 15.24 -12.44 -28.29
N ASP A 230 14.68 -13.58 -27.95
CA ASP A 230 13.22 -13.77 -27.94
C ASP A 230 12.59 -13.36 -26.61
N ARG A 231 11.85 -12.25 -26.62
CA ARG A 231 11.01 -11.80 -25.52
C ARG A 231 9.76 -12.69 -25.44
N ILE A 232 9.63 -13.43 -24.33
CA ILE A 232 8.47 -14.28 -24.08
C ILE A 232 7.31 -13.39 -23.59
N CYS A 233 6.26 -13.29 -24.38
CA CYS A 233 4.97 -12.72 -23.97
C CYS A 233 3.98 -13.87 -23.74
N LEU A 234 3.45 -13.98 -22.53
CA LEU A 234 2.43 -14.97 -22.16
C LEU A 234 1.06 -14.27 -22.05
N ASP A 235 0.59 -13.67 -23.15
CA ASP A 235 -0.75 -13.11 -23.18
C ASP A 235 -1.74 -14.22 -23.57
N GLY A 236 -2.73 -14.43 -22.69
CA GLY A 236 -3.78 -15.42 -22.85
C GLY A 236 -4.82 -15.01 -23.90
N HIS A 237 -4.45 -14.87 -25.17
CA HIS A 237 -5.38 -14.85 -26.27
C HIS A 237 -5.20 -16.07 -27.15
N SER A 238 -6.30 -16.83 -27.28
CA SER A 238 -6.51 -17.97 -28.13
C SER A 238 -5.85 -17.79 -29.50
N ILE A 239 -4.88 -18.63 -29.81
CA ILE A 239 -4.45 -18.83 -31.19
C ILE A 239 -5.54 -19.68 -31.85
N GLN A 240 -6.43 -19.04 -32.61
CA GLN A 240 -7.28 -19.73 -33.57
C GLN A 240 -6.40 -20.18 -34.74
N GLY A 241 -6.53 -21.43 -35.02
CA GLY A 241 -6.03 -22.28 -36.03
C GLY A 241 -5.42 -21.72 -37.31
N VAL A 242 -4.25 -22.23 -37.59
CA VAL A 242 -3.92 -22.66 -38.96
C VAL A 242 -3.49 -24.12 -38.83
N GLY A 243 -4.31 -25.00 -39.39
CA GLY A 243 -3.99 -26.41 -39.46
C GLY A 243 -2.88 -26.62 -40.48
N GLU A 244 -1.82 -27.29 -40.03
CA GLU A 244 -0.98 -28.09 -40.91
C GLU A 244 -0.59 -29.36 -40.18
N ASP A 245 -0.95 -30.42 -40.83
CA ASP A 245 -0.76 -31.81 -40.58
C ASP A 245 0.75 -32.16 -40.49
N PHE A 246 1.26 -32.50 -39.33
CA PHE A 246 2.56 -33.13 -39.19
C PHE A 246 2.45 -34.38 -38.31
N GLY A 247 2.69 -35.50 -38.99
CA GLY A 247 2.60 -36.86 -38.53
C GLY A 247 3.29 -37.14 -37.19
N GLU A 248 2.63 -37.95 -36.42
CA GLU A 248 3.13 -38.60 -35.22
C GLU A 248 4.42 -39.39 -35.52
N GLN A 249 5.55 -38.89 -35.00
CA GLN A 249 6.68 -39.75 -34.69
C GLN A 249 6.86 -39.78 -33.18
N GLN A 250 6.30 -40.82 -32.57
CA GLN A 250 6.58 -41.22 -31.20
C GLN A 250 8.04 -41.67 -31.11
N SER A 251 8.92 -40.79 -30.66
CA SER A 251 10.20 -41.22 -30.10
C SER A 251 10.05 -41.31 -28.58
N MET A 252 9.88 -42.53 -28.10
CA MET A 252 10.03 -42.90 -26.67
C MET A 252 11.48 -42.69 -26.25
N SER A 253 11.82 -41.49 -25.75
CA SER A 253 13.02 -41.30 -24.95
C SER A 253 12.61 -41.33 -23.47
N ASN A 254 12.88 -42.44 -22.81
CA ASN A 254 12.85 -42.66 -21.38
C ASN A 254 13.96 -41.87 -20.67
N ASN A 255 13.92 -40.53 -20.73
CA ASN A 255 14.66 -39.71 -19.80
C ASN A 255 13.68 -39.21 -18.74
N PRO A 256 13.95 -39.39 -17.43
CA PRO A 256 13.09 -38.83 -16.40
C PRO A 256 13.06 -37.32 -16.63
N LYS A 257 11.87 -36.78 -16.94
CA LYS A 257 11.62 -35.34 -17.06
C LYS A 257 12.15 -34.70 -15.77
N LYS A 258 13.24 -33.97 -15.89
CA LYS A 258 13.87 -33.24 -14.77
C LYS A 258 12.89 -32.18 -14.33
N GLU A 259 12.06 -32.49 -13.33
CA GLU A 259 11.07 -31.55 -12.78
C GLU A 259 11.77 -30.26 -12.37
N SER A 260 11.31 -29.15 -12.92
CA SER A 260 11.77 -27.83 -12.51
C SER A 260 11.11 -27.47 -11.18
N SER A 261 11.91 -27.27 -10.15
CA SER A 261 11.43 -26.82 -8.84
C SER A 261 11.58 -25.31 -8.71
N LEU A 262 10.47 -24.64 -8.39
CA LEU A 262 10.31 -23.20 -8.38
C LEU A 262 10.06 -22.65 -6.97
N VAL A 263 10.53 -21.42 -6.73
CA VAL A 263 10.11 -20.59 -5.57
C VAL A 263 9.46 -19.32 -6.09
N LEU A 264 8.28 -19.00 -5.59
CA LEU A 264 7.64 -17.70 -5.83
C LEU A 264 8.12 -16.68 -4.80
N ALA A 265 8.55 -15.52 -5.26
CA ALA A 265 8.94 -14.39 -4.42
C ALA A 265 8.20 -13.14 -4.86
N GLY A 266 7.79 -12.29 -3.90
CA GLY A 266 7.15 -11.01 -4.21
C GLY A 266 7.36 -10.00 -3.08
N LEU A 267 8.06 -8.89 -3.38
CA LEU A 267 8.29 -7.80 -2.43
C LEU A 267 7.09 -6.85 -2.36
N HIS A 268 6.40 -6.65 -3.47
CA HIS A 268 5.25 -5.75 -3.61
C HIS A 268 4.08 -6.44 -4.29
N ALA A 269 3.63 -7.56 -3.74
CA ALA A 269 2.47 -8.28 -4.23
C ALA A 269 1.18 -7.49 -3.93
N CYS A 270 0.83 -6.55 -4.82
CA CYS A 270 -0.29 -5.62 -4.64
C CYS A 270 -1.65 -6.28 -4.84
N GLY A 271 -2.58 -6.03 -3.91
CA GLY A 271 -3.97 -6.50 -4.02
C GLY A 271 -4.06 -7.99 -4.28
N ASP A 272 -4.87 -8.38 -5.25
CA ASP A 272 -5.13 -9.79 -5.60
C ASP A 272 -3.92 -10.55 -6.15
N LEU A 273 -2.86 -9.86 -6.58
CA LEU A 273 -1.63 -10.54 -7.00
C LEU A 273 -1.05 -11.39 -5.86
N SER A 274 -1.10 -10.90 -4.62
CA SER A 274 -0.65 -11.67 -3.46
C SER A 274 -1.49 -12.92 -3.22
N VAL A 275 -2.77 -12.85 -3.50
CA VAL A 275 -3.71 -13.99 -3.39
C VAL A 275 -3.47 -14.98 -4.52
N SER A 276 -3.31 -14.50 -5.76
CA SER A 276 -2.97 -15.34 -6.92
C SER A 276 -1.67 -16.11 -6.70
N MET A 277 -0.66 -15.49 -6.09
CA MET A 277 0.58 -16.16 -5.73
C MET A 277 0.35 -17.32 -4.75
N LEU A 278 -0.47 -17.12 -3.71
CA LEU A 278 -0.76 -18.16 -2.71
C LEU A 278 -1.56 -19.33 -3.32
N ARG A 279 -2.56 -19.04 -4.15
CA ARG A 279 -3.33 -20.06 -4.88
C ARG A 279 -2.44 -20.85 -5.82
N THR A 280 -1.63 -20.16 -6.63
CA THR A 280 -0.70 -20.81 -7.55
C THR A 280 0.33 -21.68 -6.81
N PHE A 281 0.79 -21.25 -5.62
CA PHE A 281 1.66 -22.07 -4.79
C PHE A 281 0.97 -23.37 -4.36
N VAL A 282 -0.28 -23.31 -3.94
CA VAL A 282 -1.02 -24.51 -3.52
C VAL A 282 -1.29 -25.43 -4.70
N GLU A 283 -1.74 -24.89 -5.83
CA GLU A 283 -2.20 -25.65 -7.01
C GLU A 283 -1.05 -26.26 -7.84
N SER A 284 0.11 -25.58 -7.91
CA SER A 284 1.21 -26.03 -8.77
C SER A 284 2.20 -26.93 -8.02
N GLU A 285 2.35 -28.16 -8.43
CA GLU A 285 3.34 -29.09 -7.87
C GLU A 285 4.80 -28.65 -8.09
N GLU A 286 5.06 -27.88 -9.16
CA GLU A 286 6.39 -27.36 -9.48
C GLU A 286 6.85 -26.30 -8.47
N VAL A 287 5.92 -25.57 -7.83
CA VAL A 287 6.21 -24.56 -6.83
C VAL A 287 6.41 -25.20 -5.47
N LYS A 288 7.64 -25.19 -4.98
CA LYS A 288 8.04 -25.85 -3.71
C LYS A 288 7.96 -24.90 -2.52
N ALA A 289 8.10 -23.57 -2.75
CA ALA A 289 8.02 -22.59 -1.67
C ALA A 289 7.56 -21.21 -2.19
N ILE A 290 7.11 -20.39 -1.26
CA ILE A 290 6.69 -19.00 -1.52
C ILE A 290 7.18 -18.07 -0.42
N VAL A 291 7.58 -16.85 -0.81
CA VAL A 291 7.87 -15.73 0.10
C VAL A 291 7.15 -14.49 -0.44
N SER A 292 6.08 -14.07 0.20
CA SER A 292 5.22 -12.97 -0.29
C SER A 292 5.03 -11.89 0.75
N VAL A 293 5.33 -10.63 0.39
CA VAL A 293 5.01 -9.43 1.17
C VAL A 293 3.81 -8.75 0.53
N GLY A 294 2.63 -8.93 1.13
CA GLY A 294 1.40 -8.31 0.65
C GLY A 294 1.39 -6.80 0.88
N CYS A 295 0.86 -6.05 -0.09
CA CYS A 295 0.64 -4.61 0.07
C CYS A 295 -0.64 -4.19 -0.67
N CYS A 296 -1.01 -2.88 -0.57
CA CYS A 296 -2.17 -2.31 -1.25
C CYS A 296 -3.46 -3.13 -1.02
N TYR A 297 -3.79 -3.41 0.24
CA TYR A 297 -4.98 -4.20 0.62
C TYR A 297 -6.30 -3.57 0.13
N ASN A 298 -6.32 -2.26 -0.12
CA ASN A 298 -7.43 -1.55 -0.75
C ASN A 298 -7.71 -1.98 -2.21
N LEU A 299 -6.78 -2.70 -2.83
CA LEU A 299 -6.93 -3.28 -4.18
C LEU A 299 -7.35 -4.75 -4.17
N LEU A 300 -7.56 -5.34 -2.98
CA LEU A 300 -8.16 -6.66 -2.90
C LEU A 300 -9.61 -6.59 -3.38
N THR A 301 -10.02 -7.59 -4.16
CA THR A 301 -11.44 -7.84 -4.43
C THR A 301 -12.08 -8.50 -3.21
N GLU A 302 -13.37 -8.26 -3.00
CA GLU A 302 -14.16 -8.83 -1.92
C GLU A 302 -15.55 -9.16 -2.45
N GLU A 303 -16.07 -10.33 -2.14
CA GLU A 303 -17.41 -10.72 -2.57
C GLU A 303 -18.48 -10.02 -1.74
N ASP A 304 -19.39 -9.33 -2.43
CA ASP A 304 -20.54 -8.69 -1.78
C ASP A 304 -21.69 -9.69 -1.49
N HIS A 305 -21.73 -10.82 -2.20
CA HIS A 305 -22.75 -11.88 -2.02
C HIS A 305 -22.20 -13.25 -2.45
N PRO A 306 -22.45 -14.32 -1.63
CA PRO A 306 -21.96 -15.67 -1.90
C PRO A 306 -22.69 -16.41 -3.06
N GLU A 307 -23.72 -15.80 -3.66
CA GLU A 307 -24.52 -16.45 -4.72
C GLU A 307 -24.00 -16.20 -6.15
N ASN A 308 -23.02 -15.33 -6.33
CA ASN A 308 -22.47 -15.06 -7.66
C ASN A 308 -21.29 -15.99 -7.95
N THR A 309 -21.37 -16.71 -9.08
CA THR A 309 -20.28 -17.49 -9.70
C THR A 309 -19.17 -16.56 -10.22
N SER A 310 -18.73 -15.63 -9.41
CA SER A 310 -17.68 -14.67 -9.71
C SER A 310 -16.29 -15.34 -9.67
N PRO A 311 -15.29 -14.83 -10.39
CA PRO A 311 -13.92 -15.32 -10.27
C PRO A 311 -13.47 -15.24 -8.81
N PRO A 312 -12.59 -16.16 -8.35
CA PRO A 312 -12.19 -16.25 -6.96
C PRO A 312 -11.68 -14.91 -6.43
N CYS A 313 -12.33 -14.41 -5.36
CA CYS A 313 -12.06 -13.08 -4.80
C CYS A 313 -10.73 -13.01 -4.00
N GLY A 314 -10.30 -11.78 -3.68
CA GLY A 314 -9.08 -11.51 -2.94
C GLY A 314 -9.23 -11.62 -1.42
N PHE A 315 -10.46 -11.45 -0.90
CA PHE A 315 -10.85 -11.60 0.50
C PHE A 315 -12.34 -11.95 0.60
N PRO A 316 -12.73 -12.88 1.46
CA PRO A 316 -11.87 -13.78 2.23
C PRO A 316 -11.15 -14.80 1.34
N LEU A 317 -9.96 -15.26 1.77
CA LEU A 317 -9.20 -16.28 1.07
C LEU A 317 -9.36 -17.66 1.67
N SER A 318 -9.33 -17.76 3.01
CA SER A 318 -9.48 -19.02 3.76
C SER A 318 -10.95 -19.44 3.87
N ASN A 319 -11.19 -20.76 3.96
CA ASN A 319 -12.51 -21.30 4.20
C ASN A 319 -13.05 -20.87 5.57
N GLY A 320 -12.19 -20.84 6.60
CA GLY A 320 -12.58 -20.46 7.95
C GLY A 320 -13.13 -19.04 8.03
N VAL A 321 -12.53 -18.07 7.31
CA VAL A 321 -13.06 -16.69 7.26
C VAL A 321 -14.29 -16.60 6.36
N SER A 322 -14.32 -17.30 5.24
CA SER A 322 -15.46 -17.33 4.33
C SER A 322 -16.73 -17.81 5.04
N LEU A 323 -16.62 -18.87 5.83
CA LEU A 323 -17.74 -19.43 6.63
C LEU A 323 -18.22 -18.48 7.74
N SER A 324 -17.37 -17.57 8.21
CA SER A 324 -17.77 -16.58 9.24
C SER A 324 -18.65 -15.45 8.71
N GLY A 325 -18.78 -15.31 7.39
CA GLY A 325 -19.53 -14.22 6.73
C GLY A 325 -18.93 -12.83 7.01
N LEU A 326 -17.64 -12.75 7.30
CA LEU A 326 -16.94 -11.50 7.59
C LEU A 326 -16.78 -10.68 6.33
N PHE A 327 -17.36 -9.48 6.32
CA PHE A 327 -17.22 -8.50 5.27
C PHE A 327 -16.55 -7.21 5.80
N LEU A 328 -15.49 -6.77 5.16
CA LEU A 328 -14.71 -5.59 5.56
C LEU A 328 -15.12 -4.32 4.81
N GLY A 329 -15.35 -4.44 3.52
CA GLY A 329 -15.54 -3.32 2.62
C GLY A 329 -14.23 -2.58 2.29
N ARG A 330 -14.25 -1.81 1.22
CA ARG A 330 -13.07 -1.11 0.70
C ARG A 330 -12.43 -0.14 1.71
N ASN A 331 -13.26 0.57 2.50
CA ASN A 331 -12.77 1.57 3.44
C ASN A 331 -11.97 0.94 4.59
N ALA A 332 -12.40 -0.22 5.10
CA ALA A 332 -11.64 -0.96 6.10
C ALA A 332 -10.33 -1.51 5.51
N ARG A 333 -10.35 -2.05 4.29
CA ARG A 333 -9.13 -2.50 3.61
C ARG A 333 -8.15 -1.36 3.33
N ASP A 334 -8.64 -0.12 3.08
CA ASP A 334 -7.78 1.08 2.97
C ASP A 334 -7.12 1.42 4.31
N LEU A 335 -7.81 1.22 5.44
CA LEU A 335 -7.21 1.37 6.78
C LEU A 335 -6.05 0.41 6.99
N ALA A 336 -6.15 -0.83 6.53
CA ALA A 336 -5.05 -1.79 6.60
C ALA A 336 -3.79 -1.32 5.85
N CYS A 337 -3.91 -0.36 4.92
CA CYS A 337 -2.79 0.28 4.25
C CYS A 337 -2.13 1.40 5.07
N GLN A 338 -2.65 1.77 6.23
CA GLN A 338 -2.08 2.79 7.10
C GLN A 338 -1.03 2.18 8.05
N SER A 339 -0.16 3.03 8.58
CA SER A 339 0.91 2.61 9.49
C SER A 339 0.86 3.45 10.75
N ALA A 340 0.77 2.78 11.90
CA ALA A 340 0.88 3.40 13.21
C ALA A 340 2.22 4.16 13.37
N GLU A 341 3.31 3.63 12.83
CA GLU A 341 4.64 4.23 12.90
C GLU A 341 4.71 5.55 12.11
N ARG A 342 3.99 5.66 10.99
CA ARG A 342 3.89 6.93 10.26
C ARG A 342 3.13 7.98 11.05
N TRP A 343 2.07 7.59 11.75
CA TRP A 343 1.36 8.49 12.64
C TRP A 343 2.27 9.02 13.73
N ARG A 344 2.94 8.13 14.45
CA ARG A 344 3.87 8.48 15.52
C ARG A 344 5.03 9.36 15.05
N SER A 345 5.46 9.24 13.81
CA SER A 345 6.59 10.00 13.25
C SER A 345 6.19 11.40 12.74
N LEU A 346 4.91 11.75 12.71
CA LEU A 346 4.47 13.10 12.33
C LEU A 346 4.88 14.12 13.39
N THR A 347 5.33 15.29 12.93
CA THR A 347 5.44 16.45 13.82
C THR A 347 4.05 16.99 14.12
N GLU A 348 3.85 17.64 15.26
CA GLU A 348 2.56 18.25 15.64
C GLU A 348 2.04 19.21 14.57
N VAL A 349 2.94 20.01 13.99
CA VAL A 349 2.59 20.94 12.89
C VAL A 349 2.07 20.19 11.67
N ALA A 350 2.75 19.10 11.26
CA ALA A 350 2.33 18.29 10.12
C ALA A 350 0.99 17.56 10.40
N ALA A 351 0.77 17.13 11.63
CA ALA A 351 -0.48 16.52 12.05
C ALA A 351 -1.64 17.51 12.02
N LEU A 352 -1.46 18.70 12.58
CA LEU A 352 -2.45 19.80 12.52
C LEU A 352 -2.85 20.12 11.09
N GLN A 353 -1.86 20.32 10.21
CA GLN A 353 -2.11 20.58 8.78
C GLN A 353 -2.88 19.43 8.12
N ASN A 354 -2.59 18.19 8.49
CA ASN A 354 -3.33 17.03 7.98
C ASN A 354 -4.79 17.05 8.47
N PHE A 355 -5.04 17.32 9.74
CA PHE A 355 -6.38 17.38 10.30
C PHE A 355 -7.19 18.52 9.67
N GLU A 356 -6.59 19.69 9.51
CA GLU A 356 -7.19 20.83 8.83
C GLU A 356 -7.55 20.51 7.37
N LEU A 357 -6.63 19.90 6.62
CA LEU A 357 -6.90 19.44 5.24
C LEU A 357 -8.02 18.40 5.17
N HIS A 358 -8.15 17.55 6.16
CA HIS A 358 -9.26 16.60 6.24
C HIS A 358 -10.58 17.31 6.56
N ALA A 359 -10.56 18.31 7.42
CA ALA A 359 -11.74 19.17 7.68
C ALA A 359 -12.18 19.91 6.41
N PHE A 360 -11.24 20.56 5.70
CA PHE A 360 -11.56 21.24 4.43
C PHE A 360 -12.12 20.28 3.39
N ARG A 361 -11.59 19.08 3.32
CA ARG A 361 -12.07 18.06 2.39
C ARG A 361 -13.48 17.59 2.71
N ALA A 362 -13.81 17.42 3.99
CA ALA A 362 -15.14 17.06 4.43
C ALA A 362 -16.14 18.21 4.25
N ALA A 363 -15.74 19.47 4.51
CA ALA A 363 -16.55 20.64 4.22
C ALA A 363 -16.77 20.84 2.70
N PHE A 364 -15.77 20.58 1.87
CA PHE A 364 -15.92 20.59 0.42
C PHE A 364 -16.89 19.51 -0.08
N GLN A 365 -16.96 18.35 0.59
CA GLN A 365 -17.98 17.35 0.30
C GLN A 365 -19.40 17.91 0.56
N MET A 366 -19.60 18.73 1.61
CA MET A 366 -20.88 19.42 1.84
C MET A 366 -21.22 20.35 0.66
N VAL A 367 -20.23 21.10 0.14
CA VAL A 367 -20.41 21.94 -1.06
C VAL A 367 -20.86 21.09 -2.25
N LEU A 368 -20.22 19.96 -2.49
CA LEU A 368 -20.59 19.06 -3.59
C LEU A 368 -21.98 18.46 -3.40
N CYS A 369 -22.35 18.05 -2.19
CA CYS A 369 -23.67 17.52 -1.88
C CYS A 369 -24.77 18.57 -2.11
N LYS A 370 -24.54 19.83 -1.68
CA LYS A 370 -25.53 20.91 -1.76
C LYS A 370 -25.67 21.46 -3.18
N TYR A 371 -24.57 21.71 -3.88
CA TYR A 371 -24.57 22.45 -5.15
C TYR A 371 -24.28 21.60 -6.39
N TYR A 372 -23.65 20.44 -6.26
CA TYR A 372 -23.24 19.58 -7.37
C TYR A 372 -23.60 18.09 -7.17
N PRO A 373 -24.86 17.76 -6.79
CA PRO A 373 -25.21 16.37 -6.44
C PRO A 373 -24.96 15.37 -7.58
N LYS A 374 -25.08 15.81 -8.84
CA LYS A 374 -24.84 14.97 -10.03
C LYS A 374 -23.38 14.48 -10.12
N VAL A 375 -22.43 15.25 -9.62
CA VAL A 375 -21.00 14.90 -9.68
C VAL A 375 -20.67 13.73 -8.74
N LEU A 376 -21.40 13.59 -7.65
CA LEU A 376 -21.20 12.50 -6.68
C LEU A 376 -21.52 11.12 -7.25
N HIS A 377 -22.41 11.06 -8.24
CA HIS A 377 -22.76 9.80 -8.92
C HIS A 377 -21.76 9.38 -10.02
N THR A 378 -20.99 10.33 -10.55
CA THR A 378 -20.11 10.10 -11.72
C THR A 378 -18.62 10.12 -11.37
N THR A 379 -18.26 10.76 -10.26
CA THR A 379 -16.86 10.87 -9.85
C THR A 379 -16.60 10.05 -8.58
N PRO A 380 -15.54 9.25 -8.56
CA PRO A 380 -15.13 8.62 -7.30
C PRO A 380 -14.83 9.73 -6.30
N ALA A 381 -15.24 9.51 -5.06
CA ALA A 381 -15.02 10.43 -3.94
C ALA A 381 -13.65 11.10 -4.05
N ILE A 382 -13.61 12.43 -3.78
CA ILE A 382 -12.37 13.23 -3.85
C ILE A 382 -11.39 12.72 -2.80
N GLY A 383 -10.80 11.60 -3.11
CA GLY A 383 -9.79 10.92 -2.35
C GLY A 383 -8.41 11.11 -2.97
N ARG A 384 -7.41 10.52 -2.35
CA ARG A 384 -6.09 10.34 -2.92
C ARG A 384 -6.21 9.76 -4.34
N GLN A 385 -6.06 10.60 -5.33
CA GLN A 385 -5.94 10.10 -6.70
C GLN A 385 -4.62 9.34 -6.79
N GLY A 386 -4.69 8.08 -7.21
CA GLY A 386 -3.50 7.29 -7.48
C GLY A 386 -2.58 7.99 -8.49
N LYS A 387 -1.28 7.72 -8.46
CA LYS A 387 -0.29 8.30 -9.39
C LYS A 387 -0.72 8.13 -10.87
N ALA A 388 -1.39 7.05 -11.22
CA ALA A 388 -1.89 6.78 -12.56
C ALA A 388 -2.98 7.78 -12.99
N LEU A 389 -3.96 8.03 -12.13
CA LEU A 389 -5.06 8.97 -12.41
C LEU A 389 -4.56 10.41 -12.51
N ARG A 390 -3.61 10.80 -11.65
CA ARG A 390 -2.92 12.12 -11.74
C ARG A 390 -2.17 12.29 -13.06
N ARG A 391 -1.48 11.25 -13.56
CA ARG A 391 -0.81 11.28 -14.87
C ARG A 391 -1.82 11.41 -16.01
N GLN A 392 -2.92 10.68 -15.93
CA GLN A 392 -3.98 10.73 -16.95
C GLN A 392 -4.64 12.12 -17.01
N GLN A 393 -4.90 12.74 -15.86
CA GLN A 393 -5.46 14.11 -15.80
C GLN A 393 -4.45 15.15 -16.30
N LEU A 394 -3.18 15.01 -15.96
CA LEU A 394 -2.12 15.87 -16.49
C LEU A 394 -2.03 15.76 -18.01
N MET A 395 -2.10 14.56 -18.57
CA MET A 395 -2.09 14.36 -20.02
C MET A 395 -3.32 14.96 -20.69
N LYS A 396 -4.53 14.81 -20.11
CA LYS A 396 -5.74 15.46 -20.62
C LYS A 396 -5.65 16.99 -20.59
N SER A 397 -5.13 17.57 -19.50
CA SER A 397 -4.97 19.04 -19.40
C SER A 397 -3.95 19.58 -20.40
N LEU A 398 -2.88 18.83 -20.68
CA LEU A 398 -1.90 19.19 -21.71
C LEU A 398 -2.50 19.11 -23.11
N GLN A 399 -3.33 18.10 -23.41
CA GLN A 399 -4.04 17.98 -24.69
C GLN A 399 -5.03 19.14 -24.92
N ILE A 400 -5.79 19.52 -23.89
CA ILE A 400 -6.72 20.66 -23.95
C ILE A 400 -5.95 21.96 -24.21
N ARG A 401 -4.82 22.18 -23.53
CA ARG A 401 -3.97 23.36 -23.76
C ARG A 401 -3.36 23.41 -25.16
N GLN A 402 -3.01 22.27 -25.75
CA GLN A 402 -2.56 22.17 -27.14
C GLN A 402 -3.69 22.51 -28.11
N GLN A 403 -4.88 21.95 -27.94
CA GLN A 403 -6.05 22.23 -28.77
C GLN A 403 -6.46 23.71 -28.74
N VAL A 404 -6.34 24.38 -27.59
CA VAL A 404 -6.61 25.83 -27.46
C VAL A 404 -5.53 26.67 -28.17
N LYS A 405 -4.27 26.24 -28.19
CA LYS A 405 -3.21 26.92 -28.95
C LYS A 405 -3.38 26.78 -30.46
N ASP A 406 -3.82 25.61 -30.90
CA ASP A 406 -4.03 25.33 -32.35
C ASP A 406 -5.32 25.97 -32.90
N SER A 407 -6.22 26.44 -32.00
CA SER A 407 -7.49 27.08 -32.38
C SER A 407 -7.45 28.61 -32.39
N THR A 408 -6.31 29.24 -32.08
CA THR A 408 -6.20 30.71 -32.11
C THR A 408 -5.80 31.13 -33.52
N PRO A 409 -6.63 31.92 -34.26
CA PRO A 409 -6.28 32.39 -35.60
C PRO A 409 -5.05 33.31 -35.52
N CYS A 410 -4.04 33.02 -36.30
CA CYS A 410 -2.91 33.91 -36.52
C CYS A 410 -3.38 35.17 -37.24
N ILE A 411 -3.38 36.31 -36.56
CA ILE A 411 -3.48 37.62 -37.20
C ILE A 411 -2.08 37.94 -37.69
N PRO A 412 -1.83 38.22 -38.97
CA PRO A 412 -0.55 38.65 -39.46
C PRO A 412 -0.33 40.08 -39.04
N VAL A 413 0.70 40.35 -38.23
CA VAL A 413 1.24 41.69 -38.02
C VAL A 413 2.53 41.81 -38.82
N ASP A 414 2.51 42.80 -39.72
CA ASP A 414 3.58 43.20 -40.63
C ASP A 414 4.92 43.51 -39.94
N ALA A 415 5.97 43.16 -40.65
CA ALA A 415 7.33 43.37 -40.28
C ALA A 415 7.72 44.87 -40.30
N SER A 416 8.39 45.33 -39.25
CA SER A 416 9.62 46.12 -39.33
C SER A 416 10.00 46.67 -37.94
N ILE A 417 11.22 46.45 -37.57
CA ILE A 417 12.21 47.32 -36.91
C ILE A 417 13.10 46.51 -35.94
N GLU A 418 14.35 46.73 -36.18
CA GLU A 418 15.58 46.14 -35.70
C GLU A 418 15.84 46.11 -34.19
N ASN A 419 16.63 45.08 -33.84
CA ASN A 419 17.80 45.04 -32.93
C ASN A 419 17.73 45.61 -31.50
N HIS A 420 17.93 44.82 -30.55
CA HIS A 420 19.06 44.65 -29.63
C HIS A 420 18.63 44.07 -28.26
N ASN A 421 19.46 43.14 -27.82
CA ASN A 421 19.68 42.66 -26.46
C ASN A 421 18.89 41.43 -25.97
N THR A 422 19.59 40.33 -26.15
CA THR A 422 19.53 39.11 -25.34
C THR A 422 19.40 39.39 -23.86
N ARG A 423 18.24 39.06 -23.28
CA ARG A 423 18.13 38.67 -21.90
C ARG A 423 17.16 37.46 -21.81
N SER A 424 17.79 36.37 -21.47
CA SER A 424 17.21 35.08 -21.13
C SER A 424 15.90 35.22 -20.35
N CYS A 425 14.79 34.88 -20.99
CA CYS A 425 13.52 34.68 -20.34
C CYS A 425 13.59 33.35 -19.60
N ALA A 426 13.75 33.39 -18.29
CA ALA A 426 13.68 32.25 -17.43
C ALA A 426 12.27 31.68 -17.51
N THR A 427 12.14 30.54 -18.17
CA THR A 427 10.95 29.70 -18.17
C THR A 427 10.67 29.30 -16.73
N LEU A 428 9.65 29.89 -16.12
CA LEU A 428 9.07 29.45 -14.86
C LEU A 428 8.64 27.99 -15.03
N LYS A 429 9.44 27.08 -14.48
CA LYS A 429 9.14 25.67 -14.40
C LYS A 429 7.87 25.52 -13.57
N THR A 430 6.83 24.98 -14.17
CA THR A 430 5.55 24.57 -13.57
C THR A 430 5.72 23.49 -12.49
N GLY A 431 6.79 23.56 -11.68
CA GLY A 431 7.14 22.60 -10.63
C GLY A 431 6.73 22.99 -9.22
N ASP A 432 6.42 24.27 -8.96
CA ASP A 432 6.33 24.73 -7.57
C ASP A 432 4.94 24.61 -6.93
N ILE A 433 3.87 24.58 -7.69
CA ILE A 433 2.53 24.36 -7.13
C ILE A 433 2.30 22.89 -6.74
N GLY A 434 2.99 21.95 -7.40
CA GLY A 434 2.94 20.52 -7.07
C GLY A 434 3.71 20.13 -5.80
N LYS A 435 4.66 20.95 -5.36
CA LYS A 435 5.50 20.64 -4.18
C LYS A 435 4.75 20.80 -2.86
N TYR A 436 3.86 21.77 -2.74
CA TYR A 436 3.06 21.96 -1.52
C TYR A 436 2.08 20.82 -1.24
N TRP A 437 1.63 20.10 -2.28
CA TRP A 437 0.65 19.01 -2.17
C TRP A 437 1.27 17.61 -2.05
N ASN A 438 2.56 17.45 -2.37
CA ASN A 438 3.25 16.16 -2.42
C ASN A 438 4.10 15.84 -1.18
N HIS A 439 4.41 16.82 -0.32
CA HIS A 439 5.33 16.61 0.80
C HIS A 439 4.74 15.90 2.01
N THR A 440 3.41 15.82 2.13
CA THR A 440 2.78 15.36 3.37
C THR A 440 2.66 13.84 3.50
N PHE A 441 2.93 13.05 2.45
CA PHE A 441 2.66 11.59 2.53
C PHE A 441 3.68 10.64 1.88
N ASN A 442 4.76 11.09 1.25
CA ASN A 442 5.61 10.17 0.47
C ASN A 442 7.13 10.32 0.59
N GLU A 443 7.68 11.18 1.42
CA GLU A 443 9.15 11.24 1.57
C GLU A 443 9.58 11.06 3.02
N SER A 444 10.37 10.02 3.26
CA SER A 444 11.22 9.90 4.46
C SER A 444 12.20 11.07 4.47
N PRO A 445 12.48 11.69 5.61
CA PRO A 445 13.48 12.74 5.71
C PRO A 445 14.86 12.14 5.43
N ARG A 446 15.51 12.57 4.35
CA ARG A 446 16.95 12.37 4.19
C ARG A 446 17.63 13.23 5.25
N ALA A 447 18.36 12.58 6.15
CA ALA A 447 19.23 13.21 7.12
C ALA A 447 20.27 14.12 6.40
N GLY A 448 20.38 15.35 6.91
CA GLY A 448 21.57 16.14 6.71
C GLY A 448 21.34 17.52 6.07
N LYS A 449 20.96 18.50 6.93
CA LYS A 449 21.62 19.83 6.99
C LYS A 449 21.09 20.56 8.21
N THR A 450 21.93 20.68 9.20
CA THR A 450 21.77 21.52 10.37
C THR A 450 21.66 22.99 9.95
N PHE A 451 20.51 23.59 10.23
CA PHE A 451 20.37 25.05 10.28
C PHE A 451 20.26 25.44 11.75
N SER A 452 21.17 26.31 12.18
CA SER A 452 21.16 26.89 13.51
C SER A 452 19.98 27.86 13.68
N PRO A 453 19.28 27.82 14.82
CA PRO A 453 18.20 28.77 15.07
C PRO A 453 18.78 30.07 15.65
N THR A 454 18.63 31.15 14.92
CA THR A 454 18.75 32.49 15.49
C THR A 454 17.37 33.12 15.59
N THR A 455 17.10 33.63 16.80
CA THR A 455 16.00 34.47 17.27
C THR A 455 14.66 33.77 17.56
N GLY A 456 14.42 33.65 18.87
CA GLY A 456 13.15 33.23 19.45
C GLY A 456 12.03 34.23 19.13
N VAL A 457 11.01 33.71 18.47
CA VAL A 457 9.69 34.32 18.48
C VAL A 457 8.81 33.35 19.26
N ASP A 458 8.29 33.86 20.37
CA ASP A 458 7.35 33.17 21.24
C ASP A 458 6.08 32.85 20.46
N MET A 459 5.88 31.56 20.13
CA MET A 459 4.76 31.05 19.33
C MET A 459 3.52 30.72 20.17
N SER A 460 3.49 31.12 21.45
CA SER A 460 2.39 30.79 22.38
C SER A 460 1.12 31.66 22.26
N SER A 461 1.07 32.62 21.33
CA SER A 461 -0.05 33.58 21.22
C SER A 461 -0.52 33.90 19.79
N ILE A 462 -0.40 32.97 18.83
CA ILE A 462 -1.12 33.15 17.57
C ILE A 462 -2.55 32.64 17.78
N THR A 463 -3.41 33.50 18.32
CA THR A 463 -4.85 33.37 18.20
C THR A 463 -5.18 33.29 16.70
N LYS A 464 -5.60 32.12 16.22
CA LYS A 464 -6.02 31.90 14.83
C LYS A 464 -7.14 32.91 14.53
N CYS A 465 -6.84 33.89 13.68
CA CYS A 465 -7.85 34.84 13.22
C CYS A 465 -8.87 34.05 12.39
N PRO A 466 -10.20 34.18 12.66
CA PRO A 466 -11.25 33.45 11.95
C PRO A 466 -11.16 33.58 10.41
N ASP A 467 -10.72 34.73 9.92
CA ASP A 467 -10.56 35.03 8.49
C ASP A 467 -9.51 34.20 7.79
N VAL A 468 -8.45 33.72 8.48
CA VAL A 468 -7.38 32.95 7.86
C VAL A 468 -7.85 31.54 7.52
N GLU A 469 -8.58 30.88 8.41
CA GLU A 469 -9.09 29.52 8.18
C GLU A 469 -10.09 29.49 7.03
N TYR A 470 -11.02 30.48 7.01
CA TYR A 470 -11.97 30.60 5.91
C TYR A 470 -11.27 30.85 4.58
N THR A 471 -10.27 31.74 4.53
CA THR A 471 -9.51 32.01 3.30
C THR A 471 -8.79 30.77 2.78
N LEU A 472 -8.27 29.91 3.66
CA LEU A 472 -7.63 28.64 3.28
C LEU A 472 -8.66 27.65 2.76
N PHE A 473 -9.83 27.54 3.39
CA PHE A 473 -10.93 26.70 2.94
C PHE A 473 -11.46 27.14 1.57
N GLU A 474 -11.68 28.43 1.36
CA GLU A 474 -12.12 28.99 0.07
C GLU A 474 -11.13 28.66 -1.06
N LYS A 475 -9.82 28.84 -0.83
CA LYS A 475 -8.78 28.43 -1.79
C LYS A 475 -8.83 26.94 -2.06
N TYR A 476 -9.08 26.13 -1.03
CA TYR A 476 -9.22 24.68 -1.18
C TYR A 476 -10.41 24.32 -2.08
N CYS A 477 -11.57 24.95 -1.86
CA CYS A 477 -12.79 24.73 -2.66
C CYS A 477 -12.58 25.14 -4.12
N ASN A 478 -12.06 26.33 -4.38
CA ASN A 478 -11.81 26.81 -5.73
C ASN A 478 -10.87 25.88 -6.50
N SER A 479 -9.77 25.44 -5.88
CA SER A 479 -8.87 24.44 -6.46
C SER A 479 -9.53 23.07 -6.64
N GLY A 480 -10.47 22.70 -5.76
CA GLY A 480 -11.26 21.48 -5.86
C GLY A 480 -12.20 21.49 -7.05
N LEU A 481 -12.97 22.57 -7.22
CA LEU A 481 -13.89 22.79 -8.33
C LEU A 481 -13.14 22.79 -9.68
N GLU A 482 -12.04 23.54 -9.79
CA GLU A 482 -11.19 23.55 -10.99
C GLU A 482 -10.70 22.13 -11.37
N ARG A 483 -10.25 21.37 -10.40
CA ARG A 483 -9.79 19.97 -10.65
C ARG A 483 -10.89 19.05 -11.13
N LEU A 484 -12.13 19.28 -10.72
CA LEU A 484 -13.30 18.54 -11.18
C LEU A 484 -13.86 19.06 -12.50
N GLY A 485 -13.33 20.16 -13.04
CA GLY A 485 -13.84 20.82 -14.23
C GLY A 485 -15.21 21.48 -14.01
N LEU A 486 -15.52 21.82 -12.75
CA LEU A 486 -16.78 22.48 -12.38
C LEU A 486 -16.58 24.00 -12.38
N GLN A 487 -17.57 24.70 -12.93
CA GLN A 487 -17.63 26.15 -12.83
C GLN A 487 -18.19 26.54 -11.46
N PRO A 488 -17.61 27.55 -10.78
CA PRO A 488 -18.22 28.12 -9.59
C PRO A 488 -19.60 28.68 -9.94
N LEU A 489 -20.60 28.33 -9.14
CA LEU A 489 -21.93 28.94 -9.24
C LEU A 489 -21.95 30.20 -8.40
N GLU A 490 -22.62 31.26 -8.86
CA GLU A 490 -22.77 32.55 -8.11
C GLU A 490 -23.51 32.36 -6.79
N GLU A 491 -24.31 31.31 -6.67
CA GLU A 491 -25.13 30.99 -5.50
C GLU A 491 -24.38 30.28 -4.37
N ILE A 492 -23.07 29.92 -4.57
CA ILE A 492 -22.32 29.16 -3.56
C ILE A 492 -21.90 30.06 -2.41
N ASP A 493 -22.52 29.88 -1.26
CA ASP A 493 -22.07 30.45 0.00
C ASP A 493 -21.10 29.53 0.71
N LEU A 494 -19.80 29.69 0.40
CA LEU A 494 -18.72 28.93 1.04
C LEU A 494 -18.54 29.30 2.50
N PHE A 495 -18.91 30.56 2.88
CA PHE A 495 -18.80 31.03 4.25
C PHE A 495 -19.84 30.34 5.14
N GLU A 496 -21.09 30.24 4.70
CA GLU A 496 -22.14 29.50 5.39
C GLU A 496 -21.72 28.04 5.65
N ILE A 497 -21.23 27.36 4.61
CA ILE A 497 -20.78 25.96 4.71
C ILE A 497 -19.62 25.81 5.72
N TRP A 498 -18.64 26.73 5.69
CA TRP A 498 -17.55 26.68 6.64
C TRP A 498 -17.99 26.94 8.07
N MET A 499 -18.90 27.91 8.28
CA MET A 499 -19.44 28.21 9.61
C MET A 499 -20.27 27.07 10.18
N GLU A 500 -20.94 26.26 9.35
CA GLU A 500 -21.62 25.03 9.76
C GLU A 500 -20.62 23.93 10.16
N ALA A 501 -19.53 23.77 9.41
CA ALA A 501 -18.52 22.72 9.63
C ALA A 501 -17.54 23.04 10.79
N LYS A 502 -17.20 24.32 10.98
CA LYS A 502 -16.15 24.81 11.87
C LYS A 502 -16.28 24.35 13.33
N PRO A 503 -17.47 24.32 13.97
CA PRO A 503 -17.61 23.86 15.36
C PRO A 503 -17.19 22.42 15.59
N PHE A 504 -17.19 21.62 14.53
CA PHE A 504 -16.87 20.19 14.57
C PHE A 504 -15.49 19.86 13.94
N ALA A 505 -14.79 20.86 13.40
CA ALA A 505 -13.50 20.65 12.72
C ALA A 505 -12.43 20.11 13.67
N GLU A 506 -12.46 20.49 14.94
CA GLU A 506 -11.54 19.99 15.97
C GLU A 506 -11.72 18.49 16.29
N LEU A 507 -12.91 17.93 16.00
CA LEU A 507 -13.20 16.50 16.21
C LEU A 507 -12.58 15.60 15.14
N VAL A 508 -12.10 16.17 14.03
CA VAL A 508 -11.47 15.43 12.93
C VAL A 508 -10.21 14.70 13.41
N GLY A 509 -9.36 15.37 14.19
CA GLY A 509 -8.15 14.77 14.74
C GLY A 509 -8.42 13.54 15.63
N PRO A 510 -9.25 13.64 16.68
CA PRO A 510 -9.72 12.53 17.50
C PRO A 510 -10.28 11.36 16.69
N TYR A 511 -11.25 11.63 15.82
CA TYR A 511 -11.88 10.61 14.98
C TYR A 511 -10.87 9.87 14.08
N TRP A 512 -9.98 10.63 13.42
CA TRP A 512 -8.92 10.07 12.60
C TRP A 512 -7.96 9.18 13.38
N SER A 513 -7.58 9.60 14.59
CA SER A 513 -6.64 8.85 15.43
C SER A 513 -7.23 7.51 15.89
N LEU A 514 -8.49 7.51 16.33
CA LEU A 514 -9.24 6.29 16.67
C LEU A 514 -9.35 5.36 15.46
N ARG A 515 -9.71 5.91 14.32
CA ARG A 515 -9.82 5.17 13.08
C ARG A 515 -8.47 4.57 12.62
N ALA A 516 -7.40 5.38 12.70
CA ALA A 516 -6.04 4.93 12.32
C ALA A 516 -5.55 3.78 13.22
N ALA A 517 -5.98 3.77 14.49
CA ALA A 517 -5.66 2.70 15.44
C ALA A 517 -6.23 1.33 15.04
N LEU A 518 -7.33 1.29 14.29
CA LEU A 518 -7.90 0.04 13.76
C LEU A 518 -7.08 -0.55 12.59
N GLY A 519 -6.28 0.27 11.89
CA GLY A 519 -5.55 -0.15 10.70
C GLY A 519 -4.65 -1.37 10.90
N PRO A 520 -3.76 -1.40 11.91
CA PRO A 520 -2.90 -2.55 12.19
C PRO A 520 -3.67 -3.85 12.53
N VAL A 521 -4.86 -3.73 13.16
CA VAL A 521 -5.71 -4.89 13.47
C VAL A 521 -6.33 -5.46 12.21
N VAL A 522 -6.85 -4.59 11.31
CA VAL A 522 -7.39 -5.03 10.02
C VAL A 522 -6.28 -5.65 9.15
N GLU A 523 -5.08 -5.08 9.15
CA GLU A 523 -3.96 -5.70 8.44
C GLU A 523 -3.61 -7.07 9.01
N THR A 524 -3.62 -7.23 10.34
CA THR A 524 -3.38 -8.51 10.99
C THR A 524 -4.44 -9.54 10.59
N LEU A 525 -5.70 -9.13 10.54
CA LEU A 525 -6.80 -10.00 10.05
C LEU A 525 -6.54 -10.50 8.63
N LEU A 526 -6.17 -9.61 7.70
CA LEU A 526 -5.87 -9.96 6.31
C LEU A 526 -4.65 -10.88 6.19
N LEU A 527 -3.66 -10.72 7.03
CA LEU A 527 -2.48 -11.59 7.07
C LEU A 527 -2.83 -12.97 7.64
N LEU A 528 -3.63 -13.02 8.70
CA LEU A 528 -4.09 -14.28 9.31
C LEU A 528 -5.01 -15.07 8.37
N ASP A 529 -5.90 -14.42 7.61
CA ASP A 529 -6.72 -15.06 6.59
C ASP A 529 -5.84 -15.79 5.53
N ARG A 530 -4.80 -15.14 5.07
CA ARG A 530 -3.84 -15.74 4.12
C ARG A 530 -3.03 -16.88 4.72
N LEU A 531 -2.62 -16.74 5.99
CA LEU A 531 -1.91 -17.79 6.71
C LEU A 531 -2.83 -19.00 6.92
N LEU A 532 -4.09 -18.76 7.34
CA LEU A 532 -5.08 -19.80 7.54
C LEU A 532 -5.34 -20.58 6.25
N PHE A 533 -5.49 -19.90 5.11
CA PHE A 533 -5.63 -20.54 3.80
C PHE A 533 -4.52 -21.56 3.52
N LEU A 534 -3.28 -21.24 3.86
CA LEU A 534 -2.15 -22.17 3.69
C LEU A 534 -2.18 -23.29 4.72
N GLN A 535 -2.57 -23.02 5.95
CA GLN A 535 -2.68 -24.01 7.02
C GLN A 535 -3.86 -24.97 6.82
N GLU A 536 -4.90 -24.57 6.10
CA GLU A 536 -6.01 -25.43 5.69
C GLU A 536 -5.58 -26.52 4.69
N CYS A 537 -4.39 -26.41 4.07
CA CYS A 537 -3.78 -27.47 3.27
C CYS A 537 -3.27 -28.65 4.14
N GLY A 538 -3.34 -28.56 5.47
CA GLY A 538 -2.88 -29.59 6.39
C GLY A 538 -1.35 -29.75 6.43
N ASP A 539 -0.89 -30.94 6.78
CA ASP A 539 0.52 -31.24 7.01
C ASP A 539 1.38 -31.18 5.74
N SER A 540 0.78 -31.03 4.57
CA SER A 540 1.52 -30.92 3.29
C SER A 540 2.18 -29.55 3.09
N VAL A 541 1.82 -28.54 3.89
CA VAL A 541 2.33 -27.16 3.79
C VAL A 541 2.72 -26.64 5.16
N GLU A 542 3.96 -26.22 5.29
CA GLU A 542 4.44 -25.45 6.45
C GLU A 542 4.38 -23.96 6.11
N ALA A 543 3.68 -23.16 6.90
CA ALA A 543 3.50 -21.74 6.66
C ALA A 543 3.69 -20.91 7.93
N ILE A 544 4.37 -19.76 7.81
CA ILE A 544 4.62 -18.81 8.90
C ILE A 544 4.49 -17.36 8.43
N MET A 545 4.21 -16.47 9.36
CA MET A 545 4.38 -15.02 9.19
C MET A 545 5.70 -14.57 9.80
N LEU A 546 6.48 -13.80 9.04
CA LEU A 546 7.82 -13.36 9.44
C LEU A 546 7.94 -11.84 9.26
N PRO A 547 8.18 -11.06 10.36
CA PRO A 547 8.53 -9.65 10.25
C PRO A 547 9.94 -9.52 9.67
N LEU A 548 10.09 -8.83 8.55
CA LEU A 548 11.37 -8.73 7.83
C LEU A 548 12.02 -7.35 7.91
N PHE A 549 11.22 -6.31 8.07
CA PHE A 549 11.69 -4.93 7.94
C PHE A 549 11.34 -4.12 9.16
N ASP A 550 12.09 -3.05 9.39
CA ASP A 550 11.69 -2.01 10.33
C ASP A 550 10.35 -1.38 9.89
N PRO A 551 9.29 -1.46 10.72
CA PRO A 551 7.98 -0.92 10.39
C PRO A 551 7.98 0.61 10.19
N ALA A 552 8.91 1.36 10.80
CA ALA A 552 9.08 2.78 10.59
C ALA A 552 9.55 3.09 9.16
N LEU A 553 10.41 2.24 8.62
CA LEU A 553 10.95 2.38 7.27
C LEU A 553 10.03 1.74 6.21
N SER A 554 9.39 0.63 6.52
CA SER A 554 8.49 -0.09 5.63
C SER A 554 7.19 -0.48 6.35
N PRO A 555 6.08 0.20 6.07
CA PRO A 555 4.79 -0.14 6.68
C PRO A 555 4.33 -1.57 6.40
N ARG A 556 4.77 -2.14 5.27
CA ARG A 556 4.52 -3.54 4.89
C ARG A 556 5.77 -4.33 5.18
N ASN A 557 5.87 -4.86 6.38
CA ASN A 557 7.08 -5.51 6.88
C ASN A 557 6.91 -7.00 7.18
N VAL A 558 5.70 -7.55 7.03
CA VAL A 558 5.43 -8.97 7.30
C VAL A 558 5.38 -9.74 5.99
N ALA A 559 6.22 -10.77 5.89
CA ALA A 559 6.16 -11.75 4.82
C ALA A 559 5.38 -12.98 5.27
N ILE A 560 4.62 -13.56 4.37
CA ILE A 560 4.13 -14.93 4.45
C ILE A 560 5.14 -15.81 3.76
N VAL A 561 5.68 -16.79 4.50
CA VAL A 561 6.66 -17.76 4.02
C VAL A 561 6.04 -19.13 4.15
N ALA A 562 6.00 -19.88 3.06
CA ALA A 562 5.52 -21.26 3.09
C ALA A 562 6.36 -22.18 2.20
N ARG A 563 6.36 -23.48 2.55
CA ARG A 563 6.97 -24.54 1.76
C ARG A 563 6.11 -25.81 1.77
N LYS A 564 6.17 -26.59 0.71
CA LYS A 564 5.62 -27.94 0.65
C LYS A 564 6.60 -28.90 1.33
N ILE A 565 6.03 -29.86 2.08
CA ILE A 565 6.78 -30.88 2.81
C ILE A 565 6.92 -32.12 1.94
#